data_5b78a41749a5cf3bf894cdbe14393b8e
#
_entry.id   5b78a41749a5cf3bf894cdbe14393b8e
#
_cell.length_a   1.000
_cell.length_b   1.000
_cell.length_c   1.000
_cell.angle_alpha   90.00
_cell.angle_beta   90.00
_cell.angle_gamma   90.00
#
_symmetry.space_group_name_H-M   'P 1'
#
loop_
_entity.id
_entity.type
_entity.pdbx_description
1 polymer ?
#
loop_
_entity_poly.entity_id
_entity_poly.type
_entity_poly.pdbx_seq_one_letter_code
_entity_poly.pdbx_strand_id
1 'polypeptide(L)'
;AHWGYGFPIGGVAAFDPDEGGIISMGGVGFDISCGVRTMKTGLTREEIIPGLQRLVDQFYSRVPAGIGSEGLIKLAPAQLDEMLVGGAVWAVKKGYGVKDDLDYIEEHGQVNGADPDSVSDTAKKRQYREMGTLGAGNHYLEVQVVTDIFDERAALAMGLNKDDVVISVHCGSRGLGHQIGADYLKSLAYTLQKYKIAIKDRELACAPINSPEGRKYFGAMSAGINCALANRQIITHLVREIFTEVFPDGHIKMLYDVSHNTCK
;
A
#
# COMPACT_ATOMS: atom_id res chain seq x y z
N ALA A 1 5.78 9.49 -11.94
CA ALA A 1 6.21 10.39 -10.88
C ALA A 1 5.18 11.52 -10.72
N HIS A 2 4.91 11.94 -9.51
CA HIS A 2 4.09 13.09 -9.18
C HIS A 2 4.77 13.93 -8.08
N TRP A 3 4.19 15.07 -7.71
CA TRP A 3 4.77 15.92 -6.69
C TRP A 3 4.89 15.21 -5.35
N GLY A 4 6.05 15.35 -4.70
CA GLY A 4 6.37 14.83 -3.39
C GLY A 4 6.93 15.94 -2.48
N TYR A 5 7.35 15.55 -1.30
CA TYR A 5 7.86 16.44 -0.25
C TYR A 5 9.39 16.57 -0.37
N GLY A 6 9.87 17.56 -1.14
CA GLY A 6 11.29 17.77 -1.39
C GLY A 6 11.95 16.74 -2.34
N PHE A 7 11.27 15.65 -2.66
CA PHE A 7 11.70 14.61 -3.59
C PHE A 7 10.49 14.11 -4.41
N PRO A 8 10.61 13.94 -5.74
CA PRO A 8 9.48 13.52 -6.57
C PRO A 8 9.08 12.06 -6.26
N ILE A 9 7.77 11.83 -6.09
CA ILE A 9 7.23 10.48 -5.94
C ILE A 9 7.49 9.69 -7.23
N GLY A 10 7.99 8.45 -7.08
CA GLY A 10 8.44 7.60 -8.18
C GLY A 10 9.89 7.84 -8.60
N GLY A 11 10.60 8.76 -7.92
CA GLY A 11 12.05 8.85 -7.98
C GLY A 11 12.69 7.69 -7.20
N VAL A 12 13.92 7.33 -7.59
CA VAL A 12 14.72 6.31 -6.89
C VAL A 12 16.03 6.92 -6.43
N ALA A 13 16.40 6.69 -5.17
CA ALA A 13 17.69 7.04 -4.61
C ALA A 13 18.29 5.81 -3.93
N ALA A 14 19.57 5.55 -4.18
CA ALA A 14 20.30 4.46 -3.56
C ALA A 14 21.37 5.03 -2.61
N PHE A 15 21.43 4.51 -1.41
CA PHE A 15 22.39 4.90 -0.38
C PHE A 15 23.06 3.66 0.20
N ASP A 16 24.38 3.72 0.39
CA ASP A 16 25.12 2.69 1.10
C ASP A 16 25.15 3.02 2.61
N PRO A 17 24.55 2.16 3.47
CA PRO A 17 24.54 2.38 4.91
C PRO A 17 25.93 2.47 5.55
N ASP A 18 26.92 1.79 4.97
CA ASP A 18 28.28 1.75 5.49
C ASP A 18 29.12 2.96 5.04
N GLU A 19 28.68 3.66 4.00
CA GLU A 19 29.29 4.90 3.50
C GLU A 19 28.53 6.16 3.99
N GLY A 20 27.76 6.05 5.08
CA GLY A 20 27.03 7.19 5.65
C GLY A 20 25.69 7.45 4.99
N GLY A 21 25.12 6.44 4.33
CA GLY A 21 23.78 6.53 3.75
C GLY A 21 22.72 6.98 4.74
N ILE A 22 21.74 7.71 4.22
CA ILE A 22 20.67 8.31 5.03
C ILE A 22 19.31 7.73 4.69
N ILE A 23 18.39 7.79 5.66
CA ILE A 23 16.97 7.55 5.45
C ILE A 23 16.20 8.84 5.71
N SER A 24 15.30 9.21 4.78
CA SER A 24 14.53 10.45 4.83
C SER A 24 13.04 10.17 4.82
N MET A 25 12.31 10.78 5.74
CA MET A 25 10.85 10.69 5.76
C MET A 25 10.22 11.33 4.52
N GLY A 26 10.65 12.51 4.13
CA GLY A 26 10.16 13.18 2.92
C GLY A 26 10.55 12.47 1.63
N GLY A 27 11.71 11.76 1.61
CA GLY A 27 12.11 10.90 0.50
C GLY A 27 11.19 9.70 0.30
N VAL A 28 10.66 9.13 1.40
CA VAL A 28 9.65 8.06 1.37
C VAL A 28 8.25 8.62 1.10
N GLY A 29 7.87 9.71 1.76
CA GLY A 29 6.56 10.34 1.68
C GLY A 29 5.60 9.92 2.79
N PHE A 30 4.50 10.69 2.95
CA PHE A 30 3.54 10.50 4.06
C PHE A 30 2.65 9.27 3.88
N ASP A 31 2.23 8.96 2.66
CA ASP A 31 1.45 7.75 2.40
C ASP A 31 2.38 6.57 2.14
N ILE A 32 2.96 6.07 3.24
CA ILE A 32 3.93 4.97 3.22
C ILE A 32 3.32 3.78 2.49
N SER A 33 4.07 3.24 1.50
CA SER A 33 3.66 2.12 0.65
C SER A 33 2.32 2.34 -0.07
N CYS A 34 2.03 3.62 -0.43
CA CYS A 34 1.05 3.87 -1.47
C CYS A 34 1.43 3.05 -2.70
N GLY A 35 0.50 2.31 -3.27
CA GLY A 35 0.81 1.35 -4.31
C GLY A 35 -0.40 0.91 -5.09
N VAL A 36 -0.14 0.27 -6.22
CA VAL A 36 -1.16 -0.22 -7.14
C VAL A 36 -1.16 -1.74 -7.16
N ARG A 37 -2.34 -2.30 -6.96
CA ARG A 37 -2.64 -3.72 -7.11
C ARG A 37 -3.60 -3.91 -8.27
N THR A 38 -3.28 -4.80 -9.19
CA THR A 38 -4.14 -5.12 -10.33
C THR A 38 -4.51 -6.61 -10.33
N MET A 39 -5.76 -6.88 -10.62
CA MET A 39 -6.35 -8.22 -10.65
C MET A 39 -7.02 -8.46 -11.99
N LYS A 40 -6.88 -9.68 -12.54
CA LYS A 40 -7.62 -10.14 -13.73
C LYS A 40 -8.99 -10.67 -13.31
N THR A 41 -10.02 -10.37 -14.10
CA THR A 41 -11.40 -10.85 -13.83
C THR A 41 -11.72 -12.14 -14.55
N GLY A 42 -10.95 -12.48 -15.60
CA GLY A 42 -11.28 -13.56 -16.52
C GLY A 42 -12.43 -13.25 -17.47
N LEU A 43 -12.94 -12.01 -17.45
CA LEU A 43 -14.02 -11.53 -18.33
C LEU A 43 -13.49 -10.54 -19.36
N THR A 44 -14.14 -10.52 -20.50
CA THR A 44 -13.97 -9.51 -21.54
C THR A 44 -14.85 -8.28 -21.29
N ARG A 45 -14.59 -7.22 -22.07
CA ARG A 45 -15.41 -6.00 -22.08
C ARG A 45 -16.90 -6.29 -22.31
N GLU A 46 -17.22 -7.18 -23.25
CA GLU A 46 -18.62 -7.49 -23.58
C GLU A 46 -19.32 -8.24 -22.43
N GLU A 47 -18.61 -9.14 -21.76
CA GLU A 47 -19.13 -9.96 -20.68
C GLU A 47 -19.38 -9.17 -19.39
N ILE A 48 -18.60 -8.10 -19.13
CA ILE A 48 -18.76 -7.33 -17.90
C ILE A 48 -19.87 -6.27 -17.99
N ILE A 49 -20.17 -5.74 -19.18
CA ILE A 49 -21.13 -4.64 -19.37
C ILE A 49 -22.49 -4.92 -18.71
N PRO A 50 -23.12 -6.11 -18.85
CA PRO A 50 -24.45 -6.35 -18.28
C PRO A 50 -24.51 -6.21 -16.74
N GLY A 51 -23.42 -6.47 -16.04
CA GLY A 51 -23.35 -6.38 -14.57
C GLY A 51 -22.55 -5.19 -14.04
N LEU A 52 -21.95 -4.36 -14.91
CA LEU A 52 -21.00 -3.33 -14.54
C LEU A 52 -21.58 -2.32 -13.55
N GLN A 53 -22.78 -1.80 -13.81
CA GLN A 53 -23.41 -0.82 -12.91
C GLN A 53 -23.61 -1.42 -11.50
N ARG A 54 -24.14 -2.65 -11.43
CA ARG A 54 -24.32 -3.35 -10.16
C ARG A 54 -23.00 -3.58 -9.44
N LEU A 55 -21.93 -3.94 -10.16
CA LEU A 55 -20.59 -4.13 -9.61
C LEU A 55 -20.06 -2.83 -8.98
N VAL A 56 -20.14 -1.72 -9.70
CA VAL A 56 -19.66 -0.41 -9.24
C VAL A 56 -20.46 0.07 -8.03
N ASP A 57 -21.79 -0.08 -8.03
CA ASP A 57 -22.64 0.27 -6.90
C ASP A 57 -22.30 -0.54 -5.65
N GLN A 58 -21.99 -1.83 -5.80
CA GLN A 58 -21.54 -2.69 -4.70
C GLN A 58 -20.15 -2.30 -4.21
N PHE A 59 -19.21 -1.97 -5.11
CA PHE A 59 -17.89 -1.44 -4.70
C PHE A 59 -18.04 -0.16 -3.90
N TYR A 60 -18.84 0.79 -4.38
CA TYR A 60 -19.09 2.05 -3.69
C TYR A 60 -19.69 1.87 -2.28
N SER A 61 -20.58 0.91 -2.11
CA SER A 61 -21.26 0.67 -0.84
C SER A 61 -20.43 -0.13 0.17
N ARG A 62 -19.54 -1.02 -0.29
CA ARG A 62 -18.85 -2.01 0.58
C ARG A 62 -17.34 -1.75 0.73
N VAL A 63 -16.74 -0.89 -0.11
CA VAL A 63 -15.34 -0.46 0.00
C VAL A 63 -15.32 1.04 0.30
N PRO A 64 -15.31 1.42 1.60
CA PRO A 64 -15.44 2.82 2.00
C PRO A 64 -14.28 3.68 1.46
N ALA A 65 -14.63 4.86 0.96
CA ALA A 65 -13.69 5.87 0.48
C ALA A 65 -13.84 7.17 1.30
N GLY A 66 -12.79 8.01 1.30
CA GLY A 66 -12.75 9.29 1.99
C GLY A 66 -11.79 9.31 3.19
N ILE A 67 -11.50 10.52 3.66
CA ILE A 67 -10.64 10.74 4.83
C ILE A 67 -11.38 10.25 6.09
N GLY A 68 -10.70 9.41 6.90
CA GLY A 68 -11.28 8.89 8.15
C GLY A 68 -12.46 7.95 7.95
N SER A 69 -12.64 7.40 6.73
CA SER A 69 -13.65 6.36 6.49
C SER A 69 -13.36 5.13 7.35
N GLU A 70 -14.42 4.56 7.92
CA GLU A 70 -14.32 3.34 8.71
C GLU A 70 -14.59 2.11 7.85
N GLY A 71 -13.71 1.12 7.92
CA GLY A 71 -13.87 -0.17 7.28
C GLY A 71 -14.78 -1.11 8.06
N LEU A 72 -15.19 -2.19 7.42
CA LEU A 72 -15.97 -3.25 8.05
C LEU A 72 -15.15 -4.01 9.13
N ILE A 73 -13.82 -3.97 9.00
CA ILE A 73 -12.89 -4.69 9.88
C ILE A 73 -12.34 -3.73 10.92
N LYS A 74 -12.58 -4.07 12.19
CA LYS A 74 -12.07 -3.32 13.35
C LYS A 74 -11.07 -4.19 14.09
N LEU A 75 -9.86 -3.67 14.30
CA LEU A 75 -8.77 -4.38 14.95
C LEU A 75 -8.69 -4.03 16.43
N ALA A 76 -8.51 -5.04 17.28
CA ALA A 76 -8.03 -4.83 18.65
C ALA A 76 -6.53 -4.45 18.63
N PRO A 77 -6.01 -3.78 19.68
CA PRO A 77 -4.61 -3.35 19.73
C PRO A 77 -3.59 -4.45 19.41
N ALA A 78 -3.73 -5.62 20.01
CA ALA A 78 -2.83 -6.75 19.77
C ALA A 78 -2.91 -7.27 18.31
N GLN A 79 -4.10 -7.28 17.72
CA GLN A 79 -4.27 -7.66 16.31
C GLN A 79 -3.65 -6.65 15.35
N LEU A 80 -3.68 -5.35 15.72
CA LEU A 80 -3.00 -4.33 14.95
C LEU A 80 -1.49 -4.56 14.94
N ASP A 81 -0.88 -4.81 16.09
CA ASP A 81 0.56 -5.07 16.18
C ASP A 81 0.96 -6.35 15.41
N GLU A 82 0.16 -7.42 15.50
CA GLU A 82 0.35 -8.60 14.65
C GLU A 82 0.31 -8.27 13.16
N MET A 83 -0.62 -7.42 12.73
CA MET A 83 -0.77 -6.99 11.34
C MET A 83 0.40 -6.11 10.90
N LEU A 84 0.87 -5.18 11.75
CA LEU A 84 2.02 -4.33 11.47
C LEU A 84 3.31 -5.14 11.24
N VAL A 85 3.43 -6.31 11.89
CA VAL A 85 4.54 -7.24 11.64
C VAL A 85 4.26 -8.14 10.44
N GLY A 86 3.02 -8.63 10.29
CA GLY A 86 2.70 -9.72 9.36
C GLY A 86 2.22 -9.31 7.97
N GLY A 87 1.85 -8.04 7.75
CA GLY A 87 1.44 -7.55 6.43
C GLY A 87 0.29 -8.33 5.79
N ALA A 88 0.36 -8.53 4.47
CA ALA A 88 -0.62 -9.32 3.73
C ALA A 88 -0.61 -10.80 4.14
N VAL A 89 0.51 -11.33 4.61
CA VAL A 89 0.61 -12.70 5.14
C VAL A 89 -0.31 -12.86 6.36
N TRP A 90 -0.33 -11.87 7.25
CA TRP A 90 -1.27 -11.84 8.37
C TRP A 90 -2.72 -11.81 7.88
N ALA A 91 -3.03 -10.96 6.89
CA ALA A 91 -4.39 -10.86 6.35
C ALA A 91 -4.88 -12.20 5.76
N VAL A 92 -4.04 -12.88 4.97
CA VAL A 92 -4.35 -14.22 4.42
C VAL A 92 -4.56 -15.25 5.53
N LYS A 93 -3.71 -15.26 6.57
CA LYS A 93 -3.88 -16.17 7.73
C LYS A 93 -5.18 -15.91 8.50
N LYS A 94 -5.71 -14.69 8.48
CA LYS A 94 -7.00 -14.32 9.10
C LYS A 94 -8.20 -14.56 8.16
N GLY A 95 -7.99 -15.12 6.97
CA GLY A 95 -9.04 -15.45 5.99
C GLY A 95 -9.32 -14.37 4.96
N TYR A 96 -8.53 -13.28 4.92
CA TYR A 96 -8.68 -12.23 3.93
C TYR A 96 -7.83 -12.49 2.69
N GLY A 97 -8.36 -13.29 1.76
CA GLY A 97 -7.72 -13.65 0.51
C GLY A 97 -7.20 -15.09 0.49
N VAL A 98 -6.36 -15.41 -0.49
CA VAL A 98 -5.82 -16.74 -0.73
C VAL A 98 -4.30 -16.72 -0.72
N LYS A 99 -3.68 -17.87 -0.41
CA LYS A 99 -2.22 -17.98 -0.30
C LYS A 99 -1.50 -17.61 -1.59
N ASP A 100 -2.07 -17.97 -2.73
CA ASP A 100 -1.49 -17.71 -4.04
C ASP A 100 -1.34 -16.21 -4.35
N ASP A 101 -2.10 -15.34 -3.67
CA ASP A 101 -1.95 -13.89 -3.83
C ASP A 101 -0.54 -13.42 -3.48
N LEU A 102 0.09 -14.04 -2.48
CA LEU A 102 1.38 -13.63 -1.94
C LEU A 102 2.52 -13.75 -2.95
N ASP A 103 2.39 -14.61 -3.95
CA ASP A 103 3.39 -14.80 -5.01
C ASP A 103 3.43 -13.62 -6.00
N TYR A 104 2.38 -12.78 -6.01
CA TYR A 104 2.24 -11.62 -6.89
C TYR A 104 2.38 -10.28 -6.15
N ILE A 105 2.75 -10.30 -4.88
CA ILE A 105 2.92 -9.12 -4.03
C ILE A 105 4.41 -8.88 -3.80
N GLU A 106 4.85 -7.63 -3.82
CA GLU A 106 6.22 -7.25 -3.42
C GLU A 106 6.55 -7.84 -2.04
N GLU A 107 7.79 -8.31 -1.86
CA GLU A 107 8.29 -8.95 -0.64
C GLU A 107 7.41 -10.12 -0.17
N HIS A 108 6.69 -10.77 -1.08
CA HIS A 108 5.71 -11.83 -0.76
C HIS A 108 4.68 -11.41 0.30
N GLY A 109 4.36 -10.11 0.31
CA GLY A 109 3.33 -9.54 1.17
C GLY A 109 3.75 -9.21 2.60
N GLN A 110 5.03 -9.32 2.94
CA GLN A 110 5.55 -8.99 4.27
C GLN A 110 6.97 -8.44 4.21
N VAL A 111 7.17 -7.22 4.72
CA VAL A 111 8.50 -6.64 4.88
C VAL A 111 9.05 -6.96 6.25
N ASN A 112 10.32 -7.39 6.29
CA ASN A 112 11.03 -7.65 7.53
C ASN A 112 11.47 -6.35 8.22
N GLY A 113 11.77 -6.42 9.52
CA GLY A 113 12.28 -5.29 10.30
C GLY A 113 11.20 -4.32 10.77
N ALA A 114 9.93 -4.64 10.59
CA ALA A 114 8.82 -3.86 11.14
C ALA A 114 8.85 -3.88 12.68
N ASP A 115 8.78 -2.68 13.27
CA ASP A 115 8.80 -2.49 14.73
C ASP A 115 7.56 -1.69 15.16
N PRO A 116 6.51 -2.36 15.68
CA PRO A 116 5.32 -1.70 16.20
C PRO A 116 5.60 -0.77 17.40
N ASP A 117 6.66 -0.99 18.18
CA ASP A 117 7.01 -0.12 19.30
C ASP A 117 7.58 1.22 18.84
N SER A 118 8.06 1.29 17.60
CA SER A 118 8.48 2.53 16.95
C SER A 118 7.32 3.32 16.34
N VAL A 119 6.07 2.80 16.38
CA VAL A 119 4.85 3.46 15.90
C VAL A 119 4.11 4.08 17.08
N SER A 120 3.80 5.37 16.99
CA SER A 120 3.11 6.07 18.09
C SER A 120 1.69 5.54 18.32
N ASP A 121 1.22 5.63 19.58
CA ASP A 121 -0.17 5.29 19.93
C ASP A 121 -1.19 6.11 19.13
N THR A 122 -0.84 7.35 18.77
CA THR A 122 -1.68 8.21 17.94
C THR A 122 -1.85 7.62 16.54
N ALA A 123 -0.77 7.13 15.93
CA ALA A 123 -0.82 6.47 14.62
C ALA A 123 -1.64 5.17 14.68
N LYS A 124 -1.41 4.35 15.71
CA LYS A 124 -2.16 3.10 15.94
C LYS A 124 -3.66 3.36 16.11
N LYS A 125 -4.05 4.36 16.93
CA LYS A 125 -5.45 4.72 17.16
C LYS A 125 -6.19 5.14 15.89
N ARG A 126 -5.52 5.80 14.94
CA ARG A 126 -6.11 6.16 13.65
C ARG A 126 -6.44 4.92 12.81
N GLN A 127 -5.64 3.86 12.92
CA GLN A 127 -5.75 2.68 12.06
C GLN A 127 -6.75 1.62 12.52
N TYR A 128 -7.14 1.58 13.79
CA TYR A 128 -8.02 0.53 14.33
C TYR A 128 -9.31 0.30 13.54
N ARG A 129 -9.77 1.30 12.81
CA ARG A 129 -11.04 1.28 12.07
C ARG A 129 -10.88 1.50 10.57
N GLU A 130 -9.66 1.75 10.07
CA GLU A 130 -9.45 2.14 8.67
C GLU A 130 -9.05 0.96 7.76
N MET A 131 -9.02 -0.28 8.27
CA MET A 131 -8.66 -1.45 7.44
C MET A 131 -9.77 -1.78 6.44
N GLY A 132 -9.37 -2.08 5.19
CA GLY A 132 -10.29 -2.35 4.09
C GLY A 132 -10.92 -1.08 3.49
N THR A 133 -10.29 0.09 3.66
CA THR A 133 -10.76 1.37 3.11
C THR A 133 -9.81 1.93 2.07
N LEU A 134 -10.32 2.66 1.09
CA LEU A 134 -9.51 3.26 0.02
C LEU A 134 -8.76 4.50 0.48
N GLY A 135 -9.44 5.44 1.13
CA GLY A 135 -8.91 6.75 1.41
C GLY A 135 -9.38 7.83 0.45
N ALA A 136 -8.55 8.85 0.25
CA ALA A 136 -8.88 10.03 -0.55
C ALA A 136 -7.69 10.43 -1.43
N GLY A 137 -7.87 11.49 -2.20
CA GLY A 137 -6.85 12.01 -3.12
C GLY A 137 -6.82 11.22 -4.43
N ASN A 138 -5.65 10.71 -4.79
CA ASN A 138 -5.44 9.90 -6.00
C ASN A 138 -5.71 8.40 -5.80
N HIS A 139 -6.30 8.00 -4.67
CA HIS A 139 -6.68 6.62 -4.43
C HIS A 139 -7.95 6.23 -5.19
N TYR A 140 -7.98 5.01 -5.69
CA TYR A 140 -9.09 4.50 -6.49
C TYR A 140 -9.31 2.99 -6.35
N LEU A 141 -10.51 2.57 -6.72
CA LEU A 141 -10.89 1.21 -7.07
C LEU A 141 -11.60 1.30 -8.44
N GLU A 142 -10.98 0.76 -9.47
CA GLU A 142 -11.41 0.94 -10.85
C GLU A 142 -11.58 -0.39 -11.58
N VAL A 143 -12.61 -0.45 -12.44
CA VAL A 143 -12.78 -1.49 -13.46
C VAL A 143 -12.23 -0.94 -14.76
N GLN A 144 -11.24 -1.60 -15.33
CA GLN A 144 -10.49 -1.14 -16.49
C GLN A 144 -10.53 -2.19 -17.61
N VAL A 145 -10.35 -1.76 -18.84
CA VAL A 145 -10.26 -2.62 -20.02
C VAL A 145 -8.89 -2.48 -20.68
N VAL A 146 -8.28 -3.58 -21.06
CA VAL A 146 -7.05 -3.59 -21.87
C VAL A 146 -7.38 -3.16 -23.29
N THR A 147 -7.06 -1.91 -23.64
CA THR A 147 -7.36 -1.35 -24.97
C THR A 147 -6.28 -1.64 -26.00
N ASP A 148 -5.03 -1.62 -25.58
CA ASP A 148 -3.86 -1.76 -26.45
C ASP A 148 -2.78 -2.63 -25.82
N ILE A 149 -2.09 -3.42 -26.64
CA ILE A 149 -0.92 -4.22 -26.25
C ILE A 149 0.29 -3.68 -27.00
N PHE A 150 1.27 -3.17 -26.27
CA PHE A 150 2.51 -2.62 -26.85
C PHE A 150 3.65 -3.62 -26.89
N ASP A 151 3.60 -4.68 -26.06
CA ASP A 151 4.56 -5.79 -26.03
C ASP A 151 3.79 -7.11 -25.90
N GLU A 152 3.69 -7.84 -27.00
CA GLU A 152 3.01 -9.14 -27.10
C GLU A 152 3.61 -10.20 -26.16
N ARG A 153 4.93 -10.17 -25.95
CA ARG A 153 5.59 -11.17 -25.10
C ARG A 153 5.31 -10.90 -23.63
N ALA A 154 5.32 -9.63 -23.23
CA ALA A 154 4.95 -9.23 -21.88
C ALA A 154 3.47 -9.53 -21.61
N ALA A 155 2.57 -9.21 -22.54
CA ALA A 155 1.14 -9.50 -22.41
C ALA A 155 0.89 -11.00 -22.27
N LEU A 156 1.54 -11.83 -23.11
CA LEU A 156 1.44 -13.28 -23.02
C LEU A 156 1.94 -13.83 -21.67
N ALA A 157 3.06 -13.32 -21.17
CA ALA A 157 3.61 -13.74 -19.87
C ALA A 157 2.68 -13.35 -18.71
N MET A 158 1.98 -12.22 -18.80
CA MET A 158 0.98 -11.77 -17.84
C MET A 158 -0.39 -12.43 -18.04
N GLY A 159 -0.59 -13.13 -19.16
CA GLY A 159 -1.87 -13.73 -19.56
C GLY A 159 -2.94 -12.66 -19.76
N LEU A 160 -2.58 -11.58 -20.48
CA LEU A 160 -3.47 -10.48 -20.85
C LEU A 160 -3.69 -10.46 -22.36
N ASN A 161 -4.93 -10.19 -22.75
CA ASN A 161 -5.33 -9.98 -24.11
C ASN A 161 -6.04 -8.63 -24.25
N LYS A 162 -6.16 -8.15 -25.49
CA LYS A 162 -7.01 -7.00 -25.77
C LYS A 162 -8.46 -7.32 -25.38
N ASP A 163 -9.15 -6.32 -24.85
CA ASP A 163 -10.51 -6.40 -24.31
C ASP A 163 -10.67 -7.19 -22.99
N ASP A 164 -9.59 -7.74 -22.43
CA ASP A 164 -9.62 -8.29 -21.06
C ASP A 164 -9.97 -7.19 -20.05
N VAL A 165 -10.76 -7.56 -19.05
CA VAL A 165 -11.12 -6.68 -17.94
C VAL A 165 -10.25 -6.95 -16.71
N VAL A 166 -9.70 -5.89 -16.15
CA VAL A 166 -8.95 -5.91 -14.89
C VAL A 166 -9.58 -4.99 -13.87
N ILE A 167 -9.32 -5.26 -12.60
CA ILE A 167 -9.71 -4.39 -11.49
C ILE A 167 -8.44 -3.91 -10.82
N SER A 168 -8.29 -2.59 -10.68
CA SER A 168 -7.12 -1.98 -10.06
C SER A 168 -7.50 -1.24 -8.79
N VAL A 169 -6.67 -1.39 -7.76
CA VAL A 169 -6.76 -0.71 -6.46
C VAL A 169 -5.51 0.12 -6.24
N HIS A 170 -5.67 1.42 -6.01
CA HIS A 170 -4.58 2.29 -5.58
C HIS A 170 -4.86 2.80 -4.18
N CYS A 171 -4.10 2.36 -3.20
CA CYS A 171 -4.14 2.85 -1.83
C CYS A 171 -2.89 2.48 -1.04
N GLY A 172 -2.72 3.09 0.13
CA GLY A 172 -1.54 2.95 0.99
C GLY A 172 -1.88 2.62 2.45
N SER A 173 -1.03 3.07 3.34
CA SER A 173 -1.06 2.79 4.78
C SER A 173 -2.09 3.61 5.57
N ARG A 174 -2.91 4.36 4.89
CA ARG A 174 -4.00 5.15 5.47
C ARG A 174 -3.51 6.12 6.56
N GLY A 175 -4.33 6.40 7.56
CA GLY A 175 -4.02 7.31 8.66
C GLY A 175 -2.77 6.95 9.46
N LEU A 176 -2.40 5.68 9.52
CA LEU A 176 -1.19 5.20 10.20
C LEU A 176 0.08 5.76 9.56
N GLY A 177 0.27 5.56 8.25
CA GLY A 177 1.46 6.05 7.55
C GLY A 177 1.58 7.58 7.57
N HIS A 178 0.47 8.28 7.38
CA HIS A 178 0.44 9.74 7.51
C HIS A 178 0.89 10.22 8.88
N GLN A 179 0.49 9.53 9.97
CA GLN A 179 0.90 9.91 11.32
C GLN A 179 2.36 9.55 11.58
N ILE A 180 2.83 8.38 11.12
CA ILE A 180 4.26 8.01 11.17
C ILE A 180 5.09 9.11 10.47
N GLY A 181 4.70 9.50 9.26
CA GLY A 181 5.38 10.58 8.53
C GLY A 181 5.44 11.88 9.33
N ALA A 182 4.33 12.31 9.91
CA ALA A 182 4.26 13.54 10.70
C ALA A 182 5.12 13.48 11.98
N ASP A 183 5.14 12.34 12.67
CA ASP A 183 5.92 12.14 13.89
C ASP A 183 7.43 12.14 13.59
N TYR A 184 7.83 11.42 12.54
CA TYR A 184 9.24 11.30 12.17
C TYR A 184 9.79 12.52 11.44
N LEU A 185 8.97 13.29 10.70
CA LEU A 185 9.41 14.58 10.16
C LEU A 185 9.89 15.51 11.29
N LYS A 186 9.16 15.54 12.41
CA LYS A 186 9.53 16.33 13.58
C LYS A 186 10.79 15.78 14.26
N SER A 187 10.84 14.47 14.51
CA SER A 187 11.97 13.86 15.23
C SER A 187 13.25 13.91 14.41
N LEU A 188 13.21 13.65 13.11
CA LEU A 188 14.37 13.69 12.22
C LEU A 188 14.89 15.11 11.97
N ALA A 189 14.07 16.14 12.15
CA ALA A 189 14.56 17.52 12.10
C ALA A 189 15.64 17.81 13.18
N TYR A 190 15.56 17.19 14.35
CA TYR A 190 16.57 17.32 15.39
C TYR A 190 17.86 16.55 15.08
N THR A 191 17.79 15.48 14.31
CA THR A 191 18.95 14.66 13.94
C THR A 191 19.92 15.41 13.01
N LEU A 192 19.40 16.34 12.22
CA LEU A 192 20.22 17.16 11.29
C LEU A 192 21.32 17.91 12.03
N GLN A 193 21.00 18.50 13.18
CA GLN A 193 22.02 19.18 14.02
C GLN A 193 22.98 18.19 14.66
N LYS A 194 22.44 17.08 15.21
CA LYS A 194 23.21 16.03 15.86
C LYS A 194 24.26 15.41 14.94
N TYR A 195 23.89 15.14 13.69
CA TYR A 195 24.77 14.49 12.71
C TYR A 195 25.41 15.47 11.71
N LYS A 196 25.20 16.79 11.90
CA LYS A 196 25.75 17.86 11.05
C LYS A 196 25.38 17.69 9.56
N ILE A 197 24.14 17.24 9.29
CA ILE A 197 23.64 17.05 7.94
C ILE A 197 23.01 18.35 7.47
N ALA A 198 23.50 18.87 6.32
CA ALA A 198 22.91 20.03 5.66
C ALA A 198 21.90 19.59 4.61
N ILE A 199 20.68 20.10 4.68
CA ILE A 199 19.62 19.89 3.69
C ILE A 199 19.13 21.23 3.14
N LYS A 200 18.64 21.21 1.91
CA LYS A 200 18.06 22.42 1.27
C LYS A 200 16.57 22.57 1.61
N ASP A 201 15.87 21.47 1.77
CA ASP A 201 14.44 21.42 2.06
C ASP A 201 14.19 20.72 3.38
N ARG A 202 13.43 21.35 4.28
CA ARG A 202 13.11 20.81 5.61
C ARG A 202 12.30 19.50 5.54
N GLU A 203 11.56 19.31 4.46
CA GLU A 203 10.78 18.08 4.24
C GLU A 203 11.69 16.85 4.00
N LEU A 204 12.95 17.08 3.59
CA LEU A 204 13.97 16.04 3.45
C LEU A 204 14.70 15.72 4.77
N ALA A 205 14.14 16.07 5.92
CA ALA A 205 14.71 15.68 7.22
C ALA A 205 15.06 14.19 7.24
N CYS A 206 16.28 13.88 7.68
CA CYS A 206 16.86 12.55 7.57
C CYS A 206 17.78 12.22 8.73
N ALA A 207 18.13 10.96 8.86
CA ALA A 207 19.15 10.46 9.77
C ALA A 207 20.05 9.44 9.06
N PRO A 208 21.28 9.21 9.52
CA PRO A 208 22.08 8.08 9.04
C PRO A 208 21.32 6.76 9.30
N ILE A 209 21.28 5.87 8.31
CA ILE A 209 20.52 4.60 8.38
C ILE A 209 20.94 3.80 9.63
N ASN A 210 22.25 3.72 9.91
CA ASN A 210 22.80 2.96 11.02
C ASN A 210 22.70 3.66 12.40
N SER A 211 22.12 4.89 12.46
CA SER A 211 21.86 5.57 13.73
C SER A 211 20.65 5.00 14.47
N PRO A 212 20.54 5.19 15.79
CA PRO A 212 19.35 4.81 16.55
C PRO A 212 18.05 5.42 15.97
N GLU A 213 18.09 6.67 15.55
CA GLU A 213 16.95 7.38 14.97
C GLU A 213 16.60 6.85 13.58
N GLY A 214 17.61 6.56 12.75
CA GLY A 214 17.41 5.95 11.42
C GLY A 214 16.79 4.57 11.52
N ARG A 215 17.29 3.71 12.40
CA ARG A 215 16.73 2.37 12.64
C ARG A 215 15.31 2.42 13.19
N LYS A 216 15.04 3.36 14.10
CA LYS A 216 13.69 3.55 14.64
C LYS A 216 12.70 3.97 13.55
N TYR A 217 13.09 4.92 12.70
CA TYR A 217 12.26 5.30 11.56
C TYR A 217 12.06 4.15 10.57
N PHE A 218 13.12 3.40 10.26
CA PHE A 218 13.04 2.23 9.38
C PHE A 218 12.05 1.20 9.91
N GLY A 219 12.07 0.91 11.22
CA GLY A 219 11.12 0.00 11.86
C GLY A 219 9.67 0.46 11.78
N ALA A 220 9.41 1.75 12.05
CA ALA A 220 8.07 2.33 11.93
C ALA A 220 7.58 2.37 10.47
N MET A 221 8.45 2.72 9.52
CA MET A 221 8.15 2.73 8.11
C MET A 221 7.82 1.32 7.60
N SER A 222 8.60 0.30 7.98
CA SER A 222 8.34 -1.10 7.63
C SER A 222 7.00 -1.58 8.18
N ALA A 223 6.61 -1.15 9.39
CA ALA A 223 5.26 -1.37 9.93
C ALA A 223 4.18 -0.69 9.08
N GLY A 224 4.43 0.53 8.60
CA GLY A 224 3.55 1.25 7.67
C GLY A 224 3.41 0.51 6.32
N ILE A 225 4.49 -0.05 5.78
CA ILE A 225 4.46 -0.88 4.56
C ILE A 225 3.58 -2.10 4.78
N ASN A 226 3.79 -2.84 5.85
CA ASN A 226 2.97 -4.02 6.18
C ASN A 226 1.50 -3.66 6.35
N CYS A 227 1.18 -2.51 6.95
CA CYS A 227 -0.19 -2.01 7.03
C CYS A 227 -0.82 -1.81 5.65
N ALA A 228 -0.10 -1.18 4.72
CA ALA A 228 -0.58 -0.94 3.36
C ALA A 228 -0.80 -2.26 2.59
N LEU A 229 0.14 -3.20 2.68
CA LEU A 229 0.02 -4.53 2.07
C LEU A 229 -1.19 -5.29 2.60
N ALA A 230 -1.41 -5.27 3.94
CA ALA A 230 -2.59 -5.87 4.56
C ALA A 230 -3.89 -5.17 4.13
N ASN A 231 -3.90 -3.83 4.04
CA ASN A 231 -5.06 -3.07 3.61
C ASN A 231 -5.48 -3.41 2.18
N ARG A 232 -4.53 -3.42 1.24
CA ARG A 232 -4.81 -3.83 -0.15
C ARG A 232 -5.27 -5.29 -0.23
N GLN A 233 -4.73 -6.19 0.63
CA GLN A 233 -5.17 -7.59 0.70
C GLN A 233 -6.62 -7.72 1.15
N ILE A 234 -7.02 -6.95 2.17
CA ILE A 234 -8.40 -6.92 2.65
C ILE A 234 -9.35 -6.36 1.58
N ILE A 235 -8.97 -5.27 0.90
CA ILE A 235 -9.77 -4.74 -0.20
C ILE A 235 -9.92 -5.78 -1.32
N THR A 236 -8.85 -6.51 -1.66
CA THR A 236 -8.92 -7.60 -2.64
C THR A 236 -9.91 -8.69 -2.25
N HIS A 237 -9.95 -9.05 -0.97
CA HIS A 237 -10.93 -10.01 -0.46
C HIS A 237 -12.36 -9.50 -0.65
N LEU A 238 -12.64 -8.24 -0.28
CA LEU A 238 -13.96 -7.62 -0.50
C LEU A 238 -14.32 -7.55 -1.99
N VAL A 239 -13.37 -7.20 -2.84
CA VAL A 239 -13.55 -7.18 -4.30
C VAL A 239 -13.95 -8.56 -4.82
N ARG A 240 -13.30 -9.64 -4.35
CA ARG A 240 -13.64 -11.02 -4.74
C ARG A 240 -15.05 -11.41 -4.33
N GLU A 241 -15.44 -11.12 -3.09
CA GLU A 241 -16.78 -11.42 -2.60
C GLU A 241 -17.83 -10.71 -3.47
N ILE A 242 -17.67 -9.39 -3.66
CA ILE A 242 -18.59 -8.58 -4.47
C ILE A 242 -18.62 -9.08 -5.92
N PHE A 243 -17.47 -9.36 -6.50
CA PHE A 243 -17.37 -9.81 -7.88
C PHE A 243 -18.09 -11.15 -8.10
N THR A 244 -17.89 -12.12 -7.19
CA THR A 244 -18.56 -13.42 -7.26
C THR A 244 -20.08 -13.31 -7.11
N GLU A 245 -20.59 -12.35 -6.33
CA GLU A 245 -22.03 -12.10 -6.21
C GLU A 245 -22.65 -11.54 -7.50
N VAL A 246 -21.87 -10.81 -8.29
CA VAL A 246 -22.34 -10.18 -9.55
C VAL A 246 -22.06 -11.06 -10.75
N PHE A 247 -20.91 -11.73 -10.77
CA PHE A 247 -20.41 -12.59 -11.85
C PHE A 247 -19.97 -13.95 -11.29
N PRO A 248 -20.91 -14.89 -11.06
CA PRO A 248 -20.60 -16.17 -10.44
C PRO A 248 -19.58 -17.03 -11.20
N ASP A 249 -19.52 -16.89 -12.52
CA ASP A 249 -18.62 -17.63 -13.40
C ASP A 249 -17.26 -16.94 -13.58
N GLY A 250 -17.09 -15.72 -13.07
CA GLY A 250 -15.86 -14.95 -13.14
C GLY A 250 -14.91 -15.24 -11.97
N HIS A 251 -13.60 -15.09 -12.19
CA HIS A 251 -12.58 -15.41 -11.21
C HIS A 251 -11.56 -14.29 -11.06
N ILE A 252 -11.48 -13.67 -9.90
CA ILE A 252 -10.45 -12.69 -9.57
C ILE A 252 -9.12 -13.38 -9.27
N LYS A 253 -8.13 -13.14 -10.15
CA LYS A 253 -6.75 -13.58 -9.96
C LYS A 253 -5.81 -12.38 -9.86
N MET A 254 -4.87 -12.43 -8.91
CA MET A 254 -3.84 -11.41 -8.78
C MET A 254 -2.99 -11.34 -10.05
N LEU A 255 -2.66 -10.13 -10.50
CA LEU A 255 -1.69 -9.88 -11.56
C LEU A 255 -0.38 -9.34 -10.99
N TYR A 256 -0.45 -8.29 -10.18
CA TYR A 256 0.69 -7.74 -9.43
C TYR A 256 0.22 -6.82 -8.29
N ASP A 257 1.15 -6.55 -7.37
CA ASP A 257 1.05 -5.49 -6.35
C ASP A 257 2.42 -4.82 -6.22
N VAL A 258 2.50 -3.53 -6.52
CA VAL A 258 3.74 -2.74 -6.46
C VAL A 258 3.52 -1.44 -5.70
N SER A 259 4.49 -1.07 -4.88
CA SER A 259 4.47 0.15 -4.07
C SER A 259 5.40 1.22 -4.63
N HIS A 260 5.05 2.48 -4.31
CA HIS A 260 5.92 3.63 -4.52
C HIS A 260 6.01 4.43 -3.23
N ASN A 261 6.63 4.98 -2.55
CA ASN A 261 6.71 5.56 -1.19
C ASN A 261 7.23 4.52 -0.19
N THR A 262 8.33 3.90 -0.54
CA THR A 262 8.93 2.86 0.29
C THR A 262 10.45 2.97 0.29
N CYS A 263 11.09 2.35 1.27
CA CYS A 263 12.54 2.14 1.33
C CYS A 263 12.79 0.67 1.70
N LYS A 264 13.82 0.07 1.10
CA LYS A 264 14.21 -1.32 1.32
C LYS A 264 15.64 -1.42 1.79
#